data_4115370ad7e6ededc9d4ad39a7804441
#
_entry.id   4115370ad7e6ededc9d4ad39a7804441
#
_cell.length_a   1.000
_cell.length_b   1.000
_cell.length_c   1.000
_cell.angle_alpha   90.00
_cell.angle_beta   90.00
_cell.angle_gamma   90.00
#
_symmetry.space_group_name_H-M   'P 1'
#
loop_
_entity.id
_entity.type
_entity.pdbx_description
1 polymer ?
#
loop_
_entity_poly.entity_id
_entity_poly.type
_entity_poly.pdbx_seq_one_letter_code
_entity_poly.pdbx_strand_id
1 'polypeptide(L)'
;LNVDHRVAYQASVTASRPVPNETVKKILCFEILSSTEWSDKNKQVFSPNYFIDISKFIEKKLKALKIYDKEIKNSPNARSLKSIKNLASIRGSSIGTHYAEAFFVERICE
;
A
#
# COMPACT_ATOMS: atom_id res chain seq x y z
N LEU A 1 4.63 1.10 -14.57
CA LEU A 1 4.09 2.39 -14.11
C LEU A 1 2.62 2.47 -14.41
N ASN A 2 1.83 2.79 -13.42
CA ASN A 2 0.39 2.93 -13.61
C ASN A 2 0.00 4.41 -13.54
N VAL A 3 -0.36 4.97 -14.70
CA VAL A 3 -0.77 6.37 -14.81
C VAL A 3 -2.01 6.63 -13.98
N ASP A 4 -2.93 5.67 -13.94
CA ASP A 4 -4.17 5.81 -13.20
C ASP A 4 -3.93 5.97 -11.70
N HIS A 5 -2.92 5.29 -11.16
CA HIS A 5 -2.55 5.42 -9.75
C HIS A 5 -2.06 6.83 -9.44
N ARG A 6 -1.26 7.43 -10.31
CA ARG A 6 -0.78 8.81 -10.12
C ARG A 6 -1.92 9.80 -10.20
N VAL A 7 -2.79 9.63 -11.18
CA VAL A 7 -3.96 10.52 -11.33
C VAL A 7 -4.86 10.40 -10.10
N ALA A 8 -5.10 9.18 -9.63
CA ALA A 8 -5.92 8.94 -8.44
C ALA A 8 -5.31 9.60 -7.20
N TYR A 9 -3.99 9.49 -7.04
CA TYR A 9 -3.29 10.14 -5.92
C TYR A 9 -3.49 11.66 -5.98
N GLN A 10 -3.20 12.27 -7.13
CA GLN A 10 -3.31 13.72 -7.28
C GLN A 10 -4.73 14.21 -7.08
N ALA A 11 -5.70 13.48 -7.64
CA ALA A 11 -7.11 13.82 -7.49
C ALA A 11 -7.56 13.73 -6.04
N SER A 12 -7.13 12.68 -5.33
CA SER A 12 -7.51 12.47 -3.93
C SER A 12 -6.95 13.56 -3.04
N VAL A 13 -5.67 13.89 -3.21
CA VAL A 13 -5.04 14.94 -2.40
C VAL A 13 -5.69 16.29 -2.69
N THR A 14 -5.98 16.57 -3.95
CA THR A 14 -6.62 17.84 -4.35
C THR A 14 -8.04 17.94 -3.78
N ALA A 15 -8.81 16.85 -3.87
CA ALA A 15 -10.19 16.82 -3.37
C ALA A 15 -10.24 16.96 -1.85
N SER A 16 -9.18 16.54 -1.16
CA SER A 16 -9.11 16.54 0.31
C SER A 16 -8.29 17.69 0.85
N ARG A 17 -8.21 18.80 0.12
CA ARG A 17 -7.49 19.99 0.59
C ARG A 17 -8.02 20.45 1.95
N PRO A 18 -7.14 21.00 2.80
CA PRO A 18 -7.55 21.43 4.14
C PRO A 18 -8.29 22.78 4.08
N VAL A 19 -9.54 22.71 3.69
CA VAL A 19 -10.44 23.86 3.65
C VAL A 19 -11.48 23.75 4.78
N PRO A 20 -12.18 24.84 5.13
CA PRO A 20 -13.22 24.76 6.15
C PRO A 20 -14.26 23.69 5.80
N ASN A 21 -14.66 22.93 6.82
CA ASN A 21 -15.63 21.83 6.70
C ASN A 21 -15.12 20.59 5.98
N GLU A 22 -13.80 20.47 5.79
CA GLU A 22 -13.22 19.25 5.27
C GLU A 22 -13.39 18.12 6.28
N THR A 23 -13.87 16.96 5.81
CA THR A 23 -14.16 15.81 6.67
C THR A 23 -13.06 14.75 6.63
N VAL A 24 -12.18 14.78 5.62
CA VAL A 24 -11.08 13.81 5.54
C VAL A 24 -10.00 14.19 6.55
N LYS A 25 -9.78 13.29 7.51
CA LYS A 25 -8.82 13.55 8.60
C LYS A 25 -7.51 12.80 8.42
N LYS A 26 -7.50 11.77 7.59
CA LYS A 26 -6.32 10.92 7.42
C LYS A 26 -6.17 10.52 5.97
N ILE A 27 -4.99 10.77 5.41
CA ILE A 27 -4.64 10.34 4.05
C ILE A 27 -3.38 9.49 4.18
N LEU A 28 -3.49 8.24 3.81
CA LEU A 28 -2.39 7.28 3.85
C LEU A 28 -2.13 6.78 2.44
N CYS A 29 -0.86 6.72 2.07
CA CYS A 29 -0.43 6.16 0.80
C CYS A 29 0.12 4.77 1.03
N PHE A 30 -0.22 3.84 0.16
CA PHE A 30 0.26 2.47 0.26
C PHE A 30 1.05 2.08 -0.99
N GLU A 31 1.84 1.03 -0.87
CA GLU A 31 2.62 0.53 -2.00
C GLU A 31 1.83 -0.51 -2.77
N ILE A 32 2.05 -0.54 -4.07
CA ILE A 32 1.43 -1.51 -4.96
C ILE A 32 2.56 -2.26 -5.65
N LEU A 33 2.62 -3.58 -5.42
CA LEU A 33 3.59 -4.44 -6.06
C LEU A 33 3.46 -4.32 -7.58
N SER A 34 4.59 -4.40 -8.26
CA SER A 34 4.78 -4.21 -9.70
C SER A 34 4.61 -2.78 -10.18
N SER A 35 4.02 -1.91 -9.38
CA SER A 35 3.95 -0.48 -9.70
C SER A 35 5.01 0.31 -8.95
N THR A 36 5.17 0.04 -7.67
CA THR A 36 6.12 0.77 -6.83
C THR A 36 7.58 0.44 -7.21
N GLU A 37 7.92 -0.85 -7.33
CA GLU A 37 9.29 -1.26 -7.63
C GLU A 37 9.70 -0.96 -9.06
N TRP A 38 8.75 -0.73 -9.98
CA TRP A 38 9.03 -0.38 -11.37
C TRP A 38 8.97 1.13 -11.61
N SER A 39 8.79 1.92 -10.57
CA SER A 39 8.82 3.37 -10.68
C SER A 39 10.22 3.89 -10.96
N ASP A 40 10.30 5.11 -11.51
CA ASP A 40 11.57 5.77 -11.74
C ASP A 40 12.29 5.96 -10.40
N LYS A 41 13.45 5.29 -10.26
CA LYS A 41 14.24 5.32 -9.03
C LYS A 41 14.84 6.69 -8.73
N ASN A 42 14.85 7.59 -9.71
CA ASN A 42 15.33 8.96 -9.53
C ASN A 42 14.25 9.86 -8.93
N LYS A 43 13.03 9.37 -8.85
CA LYS A 43 11.92 10.09 -8.23
C LYS A 43 11.75 9.63 -6.79
N GLN A 44 10.69 10.08 -6.16
CA GLN A 44 10.43 9.77 -4.76
C GLN A 44 10.28 8.27 -4.54
N VAL A 45 11.06 7.74 -3.60
CA VAL A 45 11.00 6.34 -3.19
C VAL A 45 9.93 6.19 -2.11
N PHE A 46 9.20 5.06 -2.13
CA PHE A 46 8.24 4.78 -1.08
C PHE A 46 8.96 4.51 0.24
N SER A 47 8.72 5.37 1.22
CA SER A 47 9.33 5.26 2.56
C SER A 47 8.22 5.24 3.60
N PRO A 48 7.76 4.07 4.01
CA PRO A 48 6.65 3.99 4.95
C PRO A 48 7.03 4.45 6.35
N ASN A 49 6.06 5.04 7.03
CA ASN A 49 6.23 5.53 8.40
C ASN A 49 5.03 5.20 9.30
N TYR A 50 4.08 4.42 8.79
CA TYR A 50 2.89 4.04 9.53
C TYR A 50 2.62 2.57 9.25
N PHE A 51 2.58 1.76 10.31
CA PHE A 51 2.51 0.31 10.17
C PHE A 51 1.33 -0.23 10.95
N ILE A 52 0.63 -1.20 10.36
CA ILE A 52 -0.47 -1.89 11.02
C ILE A 52 -0.10 -3.37 11.09
N ASP A 53 -0.08 -3.92 12.29
CA ASP A 53 0.17 -5.35 12.52
C ASP A 53 -1.03 -6.13 12.00
N ILE A 54 -0.80 -6.95 10.98
CA ILE A 54 -1.84 -7.81 10.40
C ILE A 54 -1.55 -9.28 10.60
N SER A 55 -0.72 -9.62 11.59
CA SER A 55 -0.33 -11.01 11.82
C SER A 55 -1.52 -11.95 11.97
N LYS A 56 -2.60 -11.49 12.59
CA LYS A 56 -3.81 -12.28 12.78
C LYS A 56 -4.72 -12.32 11.54
N PHE A 57 -4.43 -11.52 10.53
CA PHE A 57 -5.32 -11.32 9.38
C PHE A 57 -4.69 -11.70 8.05
N ILE A 58 -3.44 -12.19 8.05
CA ILE A 58 -2.73 -12.48 6.80
C ILE A 58 -3.47 -13.51 5.94
N GLU A 59 -4.00 -14.56 6.54
CA GLU A 59 -4.72 -15.59 5.78
C GLU A 59 -6.03 -15.03 5.20
N LYS A 60 -6.72 -14.18 5.94
CA LYS A 60 -7.94 -13.52 5.46
C LYS A 60 -7.62 -12.60 4.28
N LYS A 61 -6.52 -11.87 4.37
CA LYS A 61 -6.06 -11.00 3.28
C LYS A 61 -5.79 -11.82 2.01
N LEU A 62 -5.06 -12.93 2.14
CA LEU A 62 -4.74 -13.78 0.99
C LEU A 62 -5.99 -14.41 0.38
N LYS A 63 -6.95 -14.82 1.20
CA LYS A 63 -8.23 -15.34 0.70
C LYS A 63 -9.00 -14.29 -0.07
N ALA A 64 -9.06 -13.07 0.46
CA ALA A 64 -9.75 -11.98 -0.21
C ALA A 64 -9.11 -11.67 -1.56
N LEU A 65 -7.79 -11.69 -1.64
CA LEU A 65 -7.06 -11.41 -2.88
C LEU A 65 -7.31 -12.47 -3.94
N LYS A 66 -7.55 -13.72 -3.56
CA LYS A 66 -7.87 -14.79 -4.53
C LYS A 66 -9.15 -14.51 -5.31
N ILE A 67 -10.04 -13.70 -4.78
CA ILE A 67 -11.29 -13.32 -5.46
C ILE A 67 -10.99 -12.44 -6.68
N TYR A 68 -9.87 -11.74 -6.68
CA TYR A 68 -9.45 -10.88 -7.79
C TYR A 68 -8.51 -11.63 -8.74
N ASP A 69 -9.02 -12.70 -9.37
CA ASP A 69 -8.22 -13.58 -10.22
C ASP A 69 -7.41 -12.85 -11.29
N LYS A 70 -7.99 -11.79 -11.86
CA LYS A 70 -7.33 -11.04 -12.93
C LYS A 70 -6.10 -10.27 -12.43
N GLU A 71 -6.07 -9.94 -11.15
CA GLU A 71 -4.98 -9.17 -10.55
C GLU A 71 -3.91 -10.04 -9.93
N ILE A 72 -4.21 -11.32 -9.65
CA ILE A 72 -3.28 -12.25 -9.03
C ILE A 72 -2.56 -13.04 -10.11
N LYS A 73 -1.25 -13.10 -10.02
CA LYS A 73 -0.38 -13.82 -10.93
C LYS A 73 0.33 -14.96 -10.20
N ASN A 74 0.88 -15.88 -10.97
CA ASN A 74 1.66 -16.97 -10.40
C ASN A 74 3.09 -16.50 -10.07
N SER A 75 3.68 -17.12 -9.03
CA SER A 75 5.10 -16.91 -8.71
C SER A 75 5.97 -17.28 -9.91
N PRO A 76 7.05 -16.52 -10.21
CA PRO A 76 7.68 -15.47 -9.40
C PRO A 76 7.18 -14.04 -9.68
N ASN A 77 6.00 -13.89 -10.26
CA ASN A 77 5.46 -12.57 -10.55
C ASN A 77 5.30 -11.75 -9.26
N ALA A 78 5.53 -10.44 -9.34
CA ALA A 78 5.43 -9.54 -8.20
C ALA A 78 4.02 -9.53 -7.57
N ARG A 79 2.99 -9.81 -8.38
CA ARG A 79 1.60 -9.86 -7.89
C ARG A 79 1.14 -11.25 -7.48
N SER A 80 2.06 -12.21 -7.32
CA SER A 80 1.70 -13.52 -6.79
C SER A 80 1.34 -13.43 -5.31
N LEU A 81 0.54 -14.38 -4.82
CA LEU A 81 0.23 -14.44 -3.39
C LEU A 81 1.48 -14.61 -2.54
N LYS A 82 2.47 -15.35 -3.07
CA LYS A 82 3.76 -15.54 -2.39
C LYS A 82 4.47 -14.19 -2.21
N SER A 83 4.53 -13.38 -3.25
CA SER A 83 5.19 -12.07 -3.19
C SER A 83 4.46 -11.12 -2.23
N ILE A 84 3.14 -11.14 -2.25
CA ILE A 84 2.32 -10.31 -1.36
C ILE A 84 2.57 -10.70 0.09
N LYS A 85 2.60 -12.00 0.38
CA LYS A 85 2.88 -12.49 1.74
C LYS A 85 4.30 -12.14 2.17
N ASN A 86 5.27 -12.27 1.26
CA ASN A 86 6.66 -11.93 1.53
C ASN A 86 6.81 -10.44 1.86
N LEU A 87 6.12 -9.57 1.13
CA LEU A 87 6.14 -8.14 1.42
C LEU A 87 5.60 -7.86 2.82
N ALA A 88 4.47 -8.48 3.16
CA ALA A 88 3.89 -8.31 4.49
C ALA A 88 4.85 -8.79 5.59
N SER A 89 5.59 -9.85 5.33
CA SER A 89 6.61 -10.36 6.26
C SER A 89 7.76 -9.37 6.45
N ILE A 90 8.26 -8.79 5.36
CA ILE A 90 9.32 -7.79 5.41
C ILE A 90 8.85 -6.56 6.19
N ARG A 91 7.64 -6.09 5.94
CA ARG A 91 7.10 -4.93 6.66
C ARG A 91 6.87 -5.25 8.13
N GLY A 92 6.45 -6.48 8.44
CA GLY A 92 6.32 -6.94 9.81
C GLY A 92 7.65 -6.94 10.55
N SER A 93 8.71 -7.41 9.90
CA SER A 93 10.06 -7.41 10.47
C SER A 93 10.51 -6.01 10.87
N SER A 94 10.09 -5.00 10.13
CA SER A 94 10.47 -3.61 10.41
C SER A 94 9.95 -3.13 11.76
N ILE A 95 8.89 -3.73 12.27
CA ILE A 95 8.27 -3.34 13.54
C ILE A 95 8.20 -4.47 14.55
N GLY A 96 8.86 -5.60 14.27
CA GLY A 96 8.91 -6.72 15.21
C GLY A 96 7.66 -7.59 15.25
N THR A 97 6.90 -7.64 14.18
CA THR A 97 5.73 -8.51 14.05
C THR A 97 5.92 -9.48 12.90
N HIS A 98 5.07 -10.51 12.81
CA HIS A 98 5.16 -11.48 11.72
C HIS A 98 4.75 -10.87 10.37
N TYR A 99 3.66 -10.11 10.36
CA TYR A 99 3.12 -9.51 9.14
C TYR A 99 2.57 -8.13 9.43
N ALA A 100 2.83 -7.18 8.55
CA ALA A 100 2.30 -5.83 8.67
C ALA A 100 1.96 -5.26 7.30
N GLU A 101 1.08 -4.29 7.29
CA GLU A 101 0.88 -3.39 6.16
C GLU A 101 1.55 -2.07 6.49
N ALA A 102 2.22 -1.48 5.49
CA ALA A 102 2.98 -0.26 5.67
C ALA A 102 2.42 0.85 4.79
N PHE A 103 2.38 2.04 5.36
CA PHE A 103 1.84 3.22 4.71
C PHE A 103 2.76 4.40 4.89
N PHE A 104 2.68 5.34 3.97
CA PHE A 104 3.25 6.67 4.14
C PHE A 104 2.12 7.61 4.54
N VAL A 105 2.31 8.33 5.63
CA VAL A 105 1.32 9.30 6.09
C VAL A 105 1.46 10.58 5.27
N GLU A 106 0.48 10.84 4.41
CA GLU A 106 0.44 12.09 3.66
C GLU A 106 -0.03 13.23 4.55
N ARG A 107 -1.07 12.97 5.36
CA ARG A 107 -1.58 13.96 6.30
C ARG A 107 -2.48 13.31 7.34
N ILE A 108 -2.33 13.72 8.58
CA ILE A 108 -3.25 13.38 9.67
C ILE A 108 -3.64 14.68 10.35
N CYS A 109 -4.94 14.93 10.47
CA CYS A 109 -5.50 16.08 11.18
C CYS A 109 -6.35 15.56 12.33
N GLU A 110 -6.05 15.98 13.55
CA GLU A 110 -6.82 15.57 14.74
C GLU A 110 -7.70 16.70 15.25
#